data_83399d3eb0be904e4cf332e345bfff2a
#
_entry.id   83399d3eb0be904e4cf332e345bfff2a
#
_cell.length_a   1.000
_cell.length_b   1.000
_cell.length_c   1.000
_cell.angle_alpha   90.00
_cell.angle_beta   90.00
_cell.angle_gamma   90.00
#
_symmetry.space_group_name_H-M   'P 1'
#
loop_
_entity.id
_entity.type
_entity.pdbx_description
1 polymer ?
#
loop_
_entity_poly.entity_id
_entity_poly.type
_entity_poly.pdbx_seq_one_letter_code
_entity_poly.pdbx_strand_id
1 'polypeptide(L)'
;GVDADLIDPDGYYYPVTTTPLVLMGNADYDNMPSDWTDLTKDEYKGLYQLHNLGGGTAKTVFASIISRYQDPDGDLGISDEGWEIAAKFLGNAHNIADGEDAVGSVIDGTYPMDEHWASGVLTEQKDRDYKFQIMTPDIGEPYVVESLAISAGTKKYDTCVAFLNWLGSSDVQLDWSNNYGTIPCQKEALDQVSDDIKELMETLKPQDLDWSFIAENVDAWVEKAELEYVQ
;
A
#
# COMPACT_ATOMS: atom_id res chain seq x y z
N GLY A 1 -9.95 18.34 13.05
CA GLY A 1 -9.80 18.57 11.60
C GLY A 1 -8.77 17.65 10.97
N VAL A 2 -8.67 17.67 9.65
CA VAL A 2 -7.71 16.89 8.86
C VAL A 2 -6.37 17.62 8.77
N ASP A 3 -5.27 16.90 8.54
CA ASP A 3 -3.98 17.53 8.30
C ASP A 3 -3.99 18.32 7.00
N ALA A 4 -3.42 19.53 7.02
CA ALA A 4 -3.43 20.43 5.87
C ALA A 4 -2.69 19.84 4.66
N ASP A 5 -1.66 19.03 4.91
CA ASP A 5 -0.86 18.39 3.87
C ASP A 5 -1.59 17.24 3.15
N LEU A 6 -2.70 16.76 3.73
CA LEU A 6 -3.56 15.73 3.13
C LEU A 6 -4.75 16.32 2.36
N ILE A 7 -5.02 17.62 2.51
CA ILE A 7 -6.18 18.26 1.88
C ILE A 7 -5.83 18.63 0.43
N ASP A 8 -6.73 18.23 -0.49
CA ASP A 8 -6.65 18.68 -1.87
C ASP A 8 -6.78 20.21 -1.95
N PRO A 9 -5.75 20.93 -2.46
CA PRO A 9 -5.77 22.38 -2.53
C PRO A 9 -6.89 22.93 -3.42
N ASP A 10 -7.36 22.16 -4.39
CA ASP A 10 -8.43 22.53 -5.32
C ASP A 10 -9.82 22.12 -4.78
N GLY A 11 -9.88 21.35 -3.70
CA GLY A 11 -11.13 20.97 -3.02
C GLY A 11 -11.98 19.95 -3.77
N TYR A 12 -11.42 19.15 -4.67
CA TYR A 12 -12.15 18.14 -5.43
C TYR A 12 -12.35 16.83 -4.67
N TYR A 13 -11.47 16.51 -3.71
CA TYR A 13 -11.58 15.31 -2.90
C TYR A 13 -11.25 15.59 -1.43
N TYR A 14 -11.78 14.74 -0.55
CA TYR A 14 -11.63 14.83 0.89
C TYR A 14 -10.95 13.58 1.42
N PRO A 15 -9.79 13.67 2.11
CA PRO A 15 -9.07 12.52 2.65
C PRO A 15 -9.82 11.93 3.85
N VAL A 16 -9.86 10.60 3.91
CA VAL A 16 -10.57 9.85 4.95
C VAL A 16 -9.62 9.02 5.78
N THR A 17 -8.81 8.19 5.13
CA THR A 17 -7.83 7.32 5.79
C THR A 17 -6.50 7.34 5.05
N THR A 18 -5.43 7.02 5.76
CA THR A 18 -4.14 6.70 5.15
C THR A 18 -3.84 5.21 5.30
N THR A 19 -3.30 4.61 4.24
CA THR A 19 -3.04 3.19 4.19
C THR A 19 -1.58 2.96 3.78
N PRO A 20 -0.70 2.61 4.74
CA PRO A 20 0.64 2.11 4.42
C PRO A 20 0.56 0.78 3.68
N LEU A 21 1.33 0.62 2.62
CA LEU A 21 1.49 -0.66 1.93
C LEU A 21 2.78 -1.31 2.41
N VAL A 22 2.71 -2.55 2.84
CA VAL A 22 3.77 -3.21 3.59
C VAL A 22 4.10 -4.59 3.03
N LEU A 23 5.28 -5.09 3.32
CA LEU A 23 5.60 -6.51 3.20
C LEU A 23 5.34 -7.17 4.55
N MET A 24 4.33 -8.02 4.60
CA MET A 24 3.97 -8.87 5.74
C MET A 24 4.79 -10.17 5.69
N GLY A 25 5.28 -10.64 6.83
CA GLY A 25 6.08 -11.85 6.93
C GLY A 25 5.59 -12.82 8.00
N ASN A 26 5.94 -14.11 7.81
CA ASN A 26 5.74 -15.15 8.80
C ASN A 26 6.53 -14.83 10.08
N ALA A 27 5.91 -15.07 11.26
CA ALA A 27 6.50 -14.73 12.56
C ALA A 27 7.88 -15.36 12.83
N ASP A 28 8.10 -16.56 12.29
CA ASP A 28 9.30 -17.37 12.51
C ASP A 28 10.32 -17.27 11.35
N TYR A 29 10.08 -16.38 10.37
CA TYR A 29 10.99 -16.22 9.24
C TYR A 29 12.15 -15.29 9.59
N ASP A 30 13.36 -15.84 9.72
CA ASP A 30 14.54 -15.12 10.21
C ASP A 30 15.19 -14.15 9.21
N ASN A 31 14.85 -14.27 7.92
CA ASN A 31 15.52 -13.51 6.85
C ASN A 31 14.59 -12.49 6.18
N MET A 32 13.89 -11.68 6.98
CA MET A 32 13.08 -10.58 6.41
C MET A 32 13.98 -9.59 5.67
N PRO A 33 13.57 -9.12 4.48
CA PRO A 33 14.29 -8.06 3.77
C PRO A 33 14.22 -6.74 4.53
N SER A 34 15.15 -5.86 4.23
CA SER A 34 15.20 -4.50 4.80
C SER A 34 14.65 -3.43 3.86
N ASP A 35 14.48 -3.75 2.59
CA ASP A 35 13.91 -2.88 1.55
C ASP A 35 13.22 -3.73 0.48
N TRP A 36 12.25 -3.13 -0.22
CA TRP A 36 11.55 -3.77 -1.33
C TRP A 36 12.49 -4.25 -2.44
N THR A 37 13.59 -3.52 -2.69
CA THR A 37 14.58 -3.90 -3.69
C THR A 37 15.43 -5.10 -3.29
N ASP A 38 15.49 -5.46 -2.01
CA ASP A 38 16.14 -6.69 -1.57
C ASP A 38 15.48 -7.93 -2.18
N LEU A 39 14.17 -7.88 -2.45
CA LEU A 39 13.40 -8.97 -3.06
C LEU A 39 13.88 -9.34 -4.48
N THR A 40 14.70 -8.50 -5.10
CA THR A 40 15.34 -8.79 -6.39
C THR A 40 16.53 -9.76 -6.29
N LYS A 41 17.00 -10.05 -5.06
CA LYS A 41 18.12 -10.98 -4.81
C LYS A 41 17.64 -12.42 -4.95
N ASP A 42 18.56 -13.28 -5.41
CA ASP A 42 18.26 -14.71 -5.64
C ASP A 42 17.79 -15.46 -4.39
N GLU A 43 18.22 -15.00 -3.20
CA GLU A 43 17.82 -15.59 -1.92
C GLU A 43 16.34 -15.44 -1.58
N TYR A 44 15.64 -14.47 -2.19
CA TYR A 44 14.21 -14.24 -1.99
C TYR A 44 13.33 -14.83 -3.10
N LYS A 45 13.93 -15.44 -4.12
CA LYS A 45 13.18 -15.99 -5.26
C LYS A 45 12.21 -17.09 -4.83
N GLY A 46 10.93 -16.89 -5.11
CA GLY A 46 9.85 -17.82 -4.75
C GLY A 46 9.50 -17.81 -3.27
N LEU A 47 9.94 -16.80 -2.51
CA LEU A 47 9.68 -16.69 -1.06
C LEU A 47 8.69 -15.57 -0.71
N TYR A 48 8.18 -14.85 -1.68
CA TYR A 48 7.15 -13.83 -1.48
C TYR A 48 6.11 -13.89 -2.58
N GLN A 49 4.96 -13.37 -2.27
CA GLN A 49 3.83 -13.32 -3.19
C GLN A 49 3.37 -11.90 -3.41
N LEU A 50 2.83 -11.65 -4.59
CA LEU A 50 2.29 -10.37 -5.02
C LEU A 50 0.87 -10.50 -5.52
N HIS A 51 0.06 -9.50 -5.23
CA HIS A 51 -1.23 -9.33 -5.88
C HIS A 51 -1.08 -8.93 -7.35
N ASN A 52 -2.17 -9.04 -8.10
CA ASN A 52 -2.19 -8.62 -9.51
C ASN A 52 -1.87 -7.12 -9.65
N LEU A 53 -0.98 -6.76 -10.57
CA LEU A 53 -0.57 -5.37 -10.83
C LEU A 53 -1.72 -4.44 -11.25
N GLY A 54 -2.82 -4.98 -11.76
CA GLY A 54 -4.04 -4.21 -11.98
C GLY A 54 -4.71 -3.72 -10.70
N GLY A 55 -4.38 -4.31 -9.53
CA GLY A 55 -4.86 -3.91 -8.21
C GLY A 55 -4.12 -2.69 -7.65
N GLY A 56 -4.80 -1.88 -6.85
CA GLY A 56 -4.24 -0.64 -6.29
C GLY A 56 -2.98 -0.84 -5.44
N THR A 57 -2.95 -1.88 -4.61
CA THR A 57 -1.83 -2.20 -3.71
C THR A 57 -0.57 -2.52 -4.51
N ALA A 58 -0.62 -3.58 -5.34
CA ALA A 58 0.52 -4.03 -6.14
C ALA A 58 1.02 -2.95 -7.11
N LYS A 59 0.10 -2.23 -7.78
CA LYS A 59 0.43 -1.09 -8.64
C LYS A 59 1.22 -0.03 -7.89
N THR A 60 0.79 0.33 -6.68
CA THR A 60 1.43 1.40 -5.89
C THR A 60 2.78 0.96 -5.34
N VAL A 61 2.91 -0.27 -4.82
CA VAL A 61 4.19 -0.83 -4.38
C VAL A 61 5.18 -0.88 -5.55
N PHE A 62 4.76 -1.42 -6.69
CA PHE A 62 5.58 -1.47 -7.90
C PHE A 62 6.04 -0.07 -8.33
N ALA A 63 5.12 0.89 -8.40
CA ALA A 63 5.45 2.28 -8.76
C ALA A 63 6.42 2.92 -7.75
N SER A 64 6.27 2.64 -6.45
CA SER A 64 7.16 3.16 -5.40
C SER A 64 8.59 2.65 -5.53
N ILE A 65 8.76 1.43 -6.05
CA ILE A 65 10.08 0.82 -6.30
C ILE A 65 10.72 1.47 -7.52
N ILE A 66 10.06 1.43 -8.69
CA ILE A 66 10.69 1.85 -9.94
C ILE A 66 10.86 3.36 -10.06
N SER A 67 10.00 4.14 -9.42
CA SER A 67 10.14 5.61 -9.39
C SER A 67 11.41 6.10 -8.69
N ARG A 68 12.14 5.24 -7.97
CA ARG A 68 13.47 5.53 -7.42
C ARG A 68 14.55 5.62 -8.50
N TYR A 69 14.27 5.11 -9.70
CA TYR A 69 15.19 4.98 -10.84
C TYR A 69 14.79 5.89 -12.00
N GLN A 70 14.35 7.11 -11.68
CA GLN A 70 13.99 8.11 -12.70
C GLN A 70 15.17 8.45 -13.60
N ASP A 71 14.92 8.43 -14.90
CA ASP A 71 15.87 8.87 -15.93
C ASP A 71 15.08 9.54 -17.07
N PRO A 72 15.25 10.87 -17.29
CA PRO A 72 14.54 11.57 -18.36
C PRO A 72 14.81 11.03 -19.77
N ASP A 73 15.94 10.37 -19.97
CA ASP A 73 16.34 9.75 -21.24
C ASP A 73 15.99 8.26 -21.29
N GLY A 74 15.51 7.69 -20.18
CA GLY A 74 15.14 6.28 -20.04
C GLY A 74 13.77 5.94 -20.64
N ASP A 75 13.53 4.65 -20.83
CA ASP A 75 12.24 4.15 -21.31
C ASP A 75 11.13 4.46 -20.30
N LEU A 76 10.07 5.13 -20.73
CA LEU A 76 8.98 5.62 -19.88
C LEU A 76 9.48 6.44 -18.65
N GLY A 77 10.59 7.16 -18.78
CA GLY A 77 11.18 7.97 -17.73
C GLY A 77 11.93 7.18 -16.65
N ILE A 78 12.23 5.90 -16.88
CA ILE A 78 12.91 4.98 -15.96
C ILE A 78 14.20 4.47 -16.62
N SER A 79 15.28 4.42 -15.85
CA SER A 79 16.58 3.90 -16.31
C SER A 79 16.53 2.39 -16.61
N ASP A 80 17.51 1.89 -17.37
CA ASP A 80 17.67 0.46 -17.63
C ASP A 80 17.81 -0.33 -16.31
N GLU A 81 18.52 0.22 -15.31
CA GLU A 81 18.62 -0.38 -13.98
C GLU A 81 17.26 -0.53 -13.31
N GLY A 82 16.41 0.49 -13.38
CA GLY A 82 15.05 0.46 -12.84
C GLY A 82 14.21 -0.65 -13.45
N TRP A 83 14.32 -0.85 -14.77
CA TRP A 83 13.62 -1.93 -15.45
C TRP A 83 14.20 -3.32 -15.15
N GLU A 84 15.50 -3.43 -14.92
CA GLU A 84 16.10 -4.68 -14.41
C GLU A 84 15.62 -5.03 -13.00
N ILE A 85 15.50 -4.05 -12.11
CA ILE A 85 14.91 -4.20 -10.77
C ILE A 85 13.44 -4.64 -10.88
N ALA A 86 12.65 -3.98 -11.73
CA ALA A 86 11.26 -4.34 -11.99
C ALA A 86 11.10 -5.79 -12.45
N ALA A 87 11.90 -6.19 -13.45
CA ALA A 87 11.87 -7.55 -13.98
C ALA A 87 12.22 -8.62 -12.93
N LYS A 88 13.22 -8.37 -12.08
CA LYS A 88 13.60 -9.29 -11.01
C LYS A 88 12.56 -9.32 -9.88
N PHE A 89 12.06 -8.15 -9.48
CA PHE A 89 11.03 -8.05 -8.44
C PHE A 89 9.78 -8.85 -8.84
N LEU A 90 9.28 -8.68 -10.05
CA LEU A 90 8.11 -9.42 -10.53
C LEU A 90 8.42 -10.89 -10.85
N GLY A 91 9.57 -11.17 -11.44
CA GLY A 91 9.98 -12.53 -11.82
C GLY A 91 10.40 -13.43 -10.66
N ASN A 92 10.72 -12.88 -9.50
CA ASN A 92 11.03 -13.63 -8.28
C ASN A 92 9.81 -13.97 -7.45
N ALA A 93 8.69 -13.28 -7.66
CA ALA A 93 7.47 -13.43 -6.87
C ALA A 93 6.63 -14.63 -7.30
N HIS A 94 5.83 -15.15 -6.39
CA HIS A 94 4.63 -15.91 -6.72
C HIS A 94 3.47 -14.93 -6.95
N ASN A 95 2.81 -15.04 -8.09
CA ASN A 95 1.61 -14.25 -8.37
C ASN A 95 0.39 -14.99 -7.82
N ILE A 96 -0.31 -14.36 -6.87
CA ILE A 96 -1.48 -14.95 -6.20
C ILE A 96 -2.58 -15.19 -7.23
N ALA A 97 -3.01 -16.45 -7.38
CA ALA A 97 -4.13 -16.81 -8.25
C ALA A 97 -5.48 -16.63 -7.53
N ASP A 98 -6.55 -16.52 -8.32
CA ASP A 98 -7.90 -16.41 -7.79
C ASP A 98 -8.25 -17.60 -6.87
N GLY A 99 -8.61 -17.30 -5.64
CA GLY A 99 -9.03 -18.27 -4.64
C GLY A 99 -7.89 -18.88 -3.81
N GLU A 100 -6.64 -18.47 -4.01
CA GLU A 100 -5.55 -18.83 -3.11
C GLU A 100 -5.71 -18.12 -1.75
N ASP A 101 -5.40 -18.83 -0.65
CA ASP A 101 -5.30 -18.26 0.68
C ASP A 101 -3.88 -17.72 0.90
N ALA A 102 -3.62 -16.53 0.39
CA ALA A 102 -2.31 -15.88 0.45
C ALA A 102 -1.81 -15.74 1.91
N VAL A 103 -2.68 -15.31 2.81
CA VAL A 103 -2.35 -15.14 4.22
C VAL A 103 -2.07 -16.50 4.90
N GLY A 104 -2.85 -17.53 4.56
CA GLY A 104 -2.58 -18.89 5.00
C GLY A 104 -1.21 -19.39 4.58
N SER A 105 -0.79 -19.09 3.34
CA SER A 105 0.53 -19.43 2.82
C SER A 105 1.68 -18.74 3.57
N VAL A 106 1.46 -17.51 4.08
CA VAL A 106 2.43 -16.85 4.96
C VAL A 106 2.52 -17.59 6.30
N ILE A 107 1.38 -17.93 6.90
CA ILE A 107 1.32 -18.61 8.21
C ILE A 107 2.00 -19.98 8.17
N ASP A 108 1.76 -20.78 7.13
CA ASP A 108 2.35 -22.12 7.00
C ASP A 108 3.78 -22.11 6.42
N GLY A 109 4.26 -20.96 5.96
CA GLY A 109 5.62 -20.76 5.44
C GLY A 109 5.81 -21.24 4.00
N THR A 110 4.76 -21.57 3.26
CA THR A 110 4.83 -21.91 1.83
C THR A 110 5.39 -20.73 1.03
N TYR A 111 4.83 -19.55 1.27
CA TYR A 111 5.34 -18.26 0.83
C TYR A 111 5.47 -17.38 2.07
N PRO A 112 6.65 -17.31 2.69
CA PRO A 112 6.79 -16.67 4.01
C PRO A 112 6.58 -15.17 4.02
N MET A 113 6.39 -14.53 2.88
CA MET A 113 6.12 -13.08 2.78
C MET A 113 5.02 -12.79 1.78
N ASP A 114 4.25 -11.71 2.06
CA ASP A 114 3.15 -11.25 1.22
C ASP A 114 3.11 -9.72 1.17
N GLU A 115 2.91 -9.18 -0.02
CA GLU A 115 2.61 -7.78 -0.21
C GLU A 115 1.19 -7.48 0.27
N HIS A 116 1.05 -6.58 1.23
CA HIS A 116 -0.21 -6.34 1.90
C HIS A 116 -0.40 -4.85 2.23
N TRP A 117 -1.56 -4.49 2.80
CA TRP A 117 -1.81 -3.18 3.39
C TRP A 117 -1.90 -3.28 4.91
N ALA A 118 -1.38 -2.27 5.60
CA ALA A 118 -1.17 -2.36 7.05
C ALA A 118 -2.45 -2.61 7.87
N SER A 119 -3.59 -1.99 7.50
CA SER A 119 -4.88 -2.26 8.17
C SER A 119 -5.38 -3.69 7.93
N GLY A 120 -5.08 -4.27 6.77
CA GLY A 120 -5.34 -5.68 6.48
C GLY A 120 -4.52 -6.60 7.37
N VAL A 121 -3.23 -6.29 7.56
CA VAL A 121 -2.37 -7.07 8.47
C VAL A 121 -2.95 -7.09 9.88
N LEU A 122 -3.41 -5.94 10.42
CA LEU A 122 -4.03 -5.90 11.75
C LEU A 122 -5.32 -6.72 11.82
N THR A 123 -6.13 -6.70 10.77
CA THR A 123 -7.36 -7.48 10.66
C THR A 123 -7.05 -8.98 10.63
N GLU A 124 -6.11 -9.40 9.78
CA GLU A 124 -5.69 -10.81 9.65
C GLU A 124 -5.05 -11.34 10.94
N GLN A 125 -4.26 -10.51 11.64
CA GLN A 125 -3.71 -10.87 12.95
C GLN A 125 -4.81 -11.24 13.95
N LYS A 126 -5.87 -10.44 13.98
CA LYS A 126 -7.01 -10.65 14.88
C LYS A 126 -7.85 -11.87 14.47
N ASP A 127 -8.14 -12.01 13.18
CA ASP A 127 -9.03 -13.06 12.67
C ASP A 127 -8.38 -14.44 12.72
N ARG A 128 -7.04 -14.51 12.58
CA ARG A 128 -6.28 -15.76 12.56
C ARG A 128 -5.53 -16.06 13.85
N ASP A 129 -5.61 -15.18 14.85
CA ASP A 129 -4.85 -15.28 16.12
C ASP A 129 -3.36 -15.52 15.87
N TYR A 130 -2.79 -14.75 14.94
CA TYR A 130 -1.39 -14.89 14.50
C TYR A 130 -0.72 -13.53 14.39
N LYS A 131 0.51 -13.38 14.87
CA LYS A 131 1.26 -12.11 14.77
C LYS A 131 2.25 -12.17 13.61
N PHE A 132 2.06 -11.33 12.60
CA PHE A 132 2.98 -11.20 11.47
C PHE A 132 4.15 -10.28 11.79
N GLN A 133 5.28 -10.49 11.12
CA GLN A 133 6.32 -9.49 10.98
C GLN A 133 5.91 -8.47 9.91
N ILE A 134 6.44 -7.26 10.00
CA ILE A 134 6.29 -6.23 8.97
C ILE A 134 7.68 -5.68 8.66
N MET A 135 8.03 -5.64 7.38
CA MET A 135 9.26 -4.95 6.93
C MET A 135 9.15 -3.45 7.21
N THR A 136 10.26 -2.86 7.62
CA THR A 136 10.34 -1.42 7.94
C THR A 136 11.51 -0.78 7.21
N PRO A 137 11.36 -0.42 5.94
CA PRO A 137 12.44 0.14 5.13
C PRO A 137 12.91 1.50 5.65
N ASP A 138 14.21 1.73 5.61
CA ASP A 138 14.77 3.04 5.99
C ASP A 138 14.25 4.19 5.12
N ILE A 139 13.93 3.92 3.85
CA ILE A 139 13.34 4.90 2.94
C ILE A 139 11.86 5.19 3.25
N GLY A 140 11.19 4.33 4.02
CA GLY A 140 9.77 4.37 4.30
C GLY A 140 8.93 3.50 3.36
N GLU A 141 7.64 3.40 3.68
CA GLU A 141 6.64 2.64 2.93
C GLU A 141 5.79 3.56 2.06
N PRO A 142 5.27 3.11 0.91
CA PRO A 142 4.28 3.88 0.16
C PRO A 142 2.98 4.00 0.97
N TYR A 143 2.53 5.23 1.18
CA TYR A 143 1.28 5.55 1.86
C TYR A 143 0.25 6.00 0.84
N VAL A 144 -0.89 5.33 0.78
CA VAL A 144 -2.04 5.77 -0.01
C VAL A 144 -2.96 6.61 0.85
N VAL A 145 -3.35 7.79 0.36
CA VAL A 145 -4.41 8.61 0.97
C VAL A 145 -5.73 8.29 0.31
N GLU A 146 -6.56 7.53 1.00
CA GLU A 146 -7.90 7.21 0.53
C GLU A 146 -8.82 8.41 0.69
N SER A 147 -9.45 8.81 -0.38
CA SER A 147 -10.22 10.04 -0.44
C SER A 147 -11.59 9.86 -1.07
N LEU A 148 -12.52 10.74 -0.72
CA LEU A 148 -13.86 10.82 -1.30
C LEU A 148 -13.97 12.03 -2.21
N ALA A 149 -14.64 11.85 -3.34
CA ALA A 149 -15.00 12.93 -4.25
C ALA A 149 -16.49 12.86 -4.60
N ILE A 150 -17.09 14.00 -4.87
CA ILE A 150 -18.47 14.08 -5.34
C ILE A 150 -18.46 14.19 -6.86
N SER A 151 -19.07 13.22 -7.54
CA SER A 151 -19.18 13.25 -8.99
C SER A 151 -19.92 14.49 -9.47
N ALA A 152 -19.34 15.22 -10.43
CA ALA A 152 -19.96 16.43 -11.00
C ALA A 152 -21.32 16.18 -11.67
N GLY A 153 -21.56 14.93 -12.12
CA GLY A 153 -22.84 14.54 -12.74
C GLY A 153 -23.94 14.11 -11.75
N THR A 154 -23.70 14.15 -10.43
CA THR A 154 -24.69 13.68 -9.46
C THR A 154 -25.92 14.58 -9.43
N LYS A 155 -27.09 13.95 -9.34
CA LYS A 155 -28.38 14.65 -9.07
C LYS A 155 -28.74 14.69 -7.59
N LYS A 156 -27.85 14.16 -6.71
CA LYS A 156 -28.07 14.01 -5.26
C LYS A 156 -26.98 14.72 -4.46
N TYR A 157 -26.57 15.89 -4.89
CA TYR A 157 -25.43 16.62 -4.31
C TYR A 157 -25.55 16.77 -2.79
N ASP A 158 -26.70 17.21 -2.27
CA ASP A 158 -26.88 17.40 -0.82
C ASP A 158 -26.76 16.08 -0.03
N THR A 159 -27.20 14.96 -0.62
CA THR A 159 -27.02 13.63 -0.02
C THR A 159 -25.55 13.22 0.00
N CYS A 160 -24.82 13.50 -1.07
CA CYS A 160 -23.37 13.22 -1.13
C CYS A 160 -22.62 14.06 -0.09
N VAL A 161 -22.94 15.34 0.05
CA VAL A 161 -22.35 16.21 1.07
C VAL A 161 -22.68 15.69 2.49
N ALA A 162 -23.92 15.28 2.74
CA ALA A 162 -24.31 14.71 4.04
C ALA A 162 -23.52 13.43 4.34
N PHE A 163 -23.34 12.54 3.36
CA PHE A 163 -22.56 11.33 3.50
C PHE A 163 -21.07 11.63 3.74
N LEU A 164 -20.49 12.56 2.98
CA LEU A 164 -19.08 12.97 3.14
C LEU A 164 -18.85 13.55 4.53
N ASN A 165 -19.74 14.42 5.02
CA ASN A 165 -19.65 14.99 6.37
C ASN A 165 -19.79 13.91 7.46
N TRP A 166 -20.66 12.92 7.25
CA TRP A 166 -20.81 11.80 8.17
C TRP A 166 -19.55 10.92 8.21
N LEU A 167 -19.08 10.46 7.05
CA LEU A 167 -17.89 9.61 6.98
C LEU A 167 -16.60 10.36 7.40
N GLY A 168 -16.53 11.67 7.10
CA GLY A 168 -15.43 12.54 7.51
C GLY A 168 -15.50 12.98 8.99
N SER A 169 -16.52 12.58 9.75
CA SER A 169 -16.59 12.92 11.17
C SER A 169 -15.64 12.09 12.01
N SER A 170 -15.13 12.67 13.09
CA SER A 170 -14.18 12.04 14.01
C SER A 170 -14.73 10.73 14.58
N ASP A 171 -15.99 10.72 15.02
CA ASP A 171 -16.62 9.55 15.63
C ASP A 171 -16.70 8.36 14.65
N VAL A 172 -17.07 8.62 13.39
CA VAL A 172 -17.18 7.57 12.38
C VAL A 172 -15.81 7.07 11.94
N GLN A 173 -14.84 7.95 11.78
CA GLN A 173 -13.46 7.53 11.44
C GLN A 173 -12.81 6.75 12.59
N LEU A 174 -13.06 7.11 13.84
CA LEU A 174 -12.59 6.36 15.00
C LEU A 174 -13.22 4.97 15.07
N ASP A 175 -14.56 4.88 14.87
CA ASP A 175 -15.25 3.59 14.85
C ASP A 175 -14.73 2.69 13.72
N TRP A 176 -14.52 3.25 12.53
CA TRP A 176 -13.93 2.53 11.40
C TRP A 176 -12.51 2.06 11.71
N SER A 177 -11.68 2.94 12.25
CA SER A 177 -10.32 2.62 12.69
C SER A 177 -10.28 1.45 13.67
N ASN A 178 -11.09 1.50 14.74
CA ASN A 178 -11.12 0.46 15.77
C ASN A 178 -11.64 -0.89 15.27
N ASN A 179 -12.49 -0.90 14.25
CA ASN A 179 -13.04 -2.14 13.70
C ASN A 179 -12.18 -2.75 12.58
N TYR A 180 -11.48 -1.91 11.80
CA TYR A 180 -10.79 -2.35 10.58
C TYR A 180 -9.30 -1.97 10.52
N GLY A 181 -8.74 -1.43 11.61
CA GLY A 181 -7.31 -1.11 11.68
C GLY A 181 -6.87 0.06 10.79
N THR A 182 -7.79 0.88 10.29
CA THR A 182 -7.44 2.01 9.40
C THR A 182 -6.82 3.17 10.17
N ILE A 183 -5.95 3.94 9.53
CA ILE A 183 -5.36 5.17 10.09
C ILE A 183 -6.22 6.35 9.66
N PRO A 184 -6.99 6.99 10.57
CA PRO A 184 -7.89 8.08 10.20
C PRO A 184 -7.13 9.36 9.86
N CYS A 185 -7.64 10.12 8.88
CA CYS A 185 -7.11 11.45 8.57
C CYS A 185 -7.62 12.54 9.53
N GLN A 186 -8.67 12.29 10.29
CA GLN A 186 -9.18 13.21 11.31
C GLN A 186 -8.30 13.18 12.56
N LYS A 187 -7.72 14.34 12.94
CA LYS A 187 -6.80 14.46 14.09
C LYS A 187 -7.43 14.02 15.40
N GLU A 188 -8.68 14.40 15.65
CA GLU A 188 -9.40 14.04 16.88
C GLU A 188 -9.69 12.54 16.97
N ALA A 189 -9.85 11.84 15.83
CA ALA A 189 -9.95 10.39 15.78
C ALA A 189 -8.58 9.74 15.97
N LEU A 190 -7.55 10.27 15.30
CA LEU A 190 -6.19 9.77 15.37
C LEU A 190 -5.63 9.76 16.81
N ASP A 191 -5.95 10.77 17.61
CA ASP A 191 -5.53 10.85 19.00
C ASP A 191 -6.13 9.72 19.89
N GLN A 192 -7.21 9.05 19.42
CA GLN A 192 -7.99 8.08 20.17
C GLN A 192 -7.92 6.65 19.63
N VAL A 193 -7.18 6.40 18.55
CA VAL A 193 -7.03 5.05 17.97
C VAL A 193 -6.43 4.06 18.96
N SER A 194 -6.63 2.76 18.70
CA SER A 194 -6.10 1.68 19.53
C SER A 194 -4.57 1.68 19.61
N ASP A 195 -4.02 1.01 20.61
CA ASP A 195 -2.57 0.94 20.79
C ASP A 195 -1.88 0.20 19.64
N ASP A 196 -2.52 -0.79 19.01
CA ASP A 196 -1.99 -1.50 17.82
C ASP A 196 -1.79 -0.55 16.64
N ILE A 197 -2.72 0.39 16.43
CA ILE A 197 -2.61 1.40 15.37
C ILE A 197 -1.52 2.42 15.70
N LYS A 198 -1.40 2.81 16.97
CA LYS A 198 -0.32 3.69 17.42
C LYS A 198 1.04 3.05 17.22
N GLU A 199 1.22 1.79 17.60
CA GLU A 199 2.45 1.01 17.39
C GLU A 199 2.80 0.95 15.89
N LEU A 200 1.80 0.71 15.04
CA LEU A 200 1.98 0.69 13.60
C LEU A 200 2.48 2.05 13.06
N MET A 201 1.88 3.15 13.50
CA MET A 201 2.25 4.51 13.10
C MET A 201 3.63 4.93 13.62
N GLU A 202 4.05 4.45 14.78
CA GLU A 202 5.38 4.71 15.34
C GLU A 202 6.47 3.92 14.58
N THR A 203 6.10 2.76 14.04
CA THR A 203 7.01 1.83 13.36
C THR A 203 7.18 2.18 11.88
N LEU A 204 6.09 2.52 11.20
CA LEU A 204 6.07 2.82 9.77
C LEU A 204 6.21 4.33 9.53
N LYS A 205 6.95 4.68 8.50
CA LYS A 205 7.07 6.06 8.03
C LYS A 205 6.77 6.14 6.53
N PRO A 206 6.19 7.25 6.04
CA PRO A 206 5.92 7.40 4.63
C PRO A 206 7.22 7.54 3.82
N GLN A 207 7.25 6.89 2.67
CA GLN A 207 8.25 7.12 1.63
C GLN A 207 7.94 8.45 0.93
N ASP A 208 8.98 9.23 0.67
CA ASP A 208 8.87 10.46 -0.13
C ASP A 208 8.76 10.07 -1.62
N LEU A 209 7.58 10.25 -2.20
CA LEU A 209 7.24 9.86 -3.57
C LEU A 209 6.80 11.06 -4.40
N ASP A 210 7.35 11.18 -5.61
CA ASP A 210 6.83 12.11 -6.62
C ASP A 210 5.53 11.55 -7.23
N TRP A 211 4.41 11.80 -6.54
CA TRP A 211 3.09 11.34 -6.97
C TRP A 211 2.66 11.91 -8.32
N SER A 212 3.16 13.09 -8.72
CA SER A 212 2.85 13.66 -10.02
C SER A 212 3.51 12.84 -11.13
N PHE A 213 4.78 12.52 -10.98
CA PHE A 213 5.51 11.67 -11.91
C PHE A 213 4.91 10.25 -11.98
N ILE A 214 4.56 9.67 -10.82
CA ILE A 214 3.90 8.36 -10.76
C ILE A 214 2.55 8.40 -11.50
N ALA A 215 1.71 9.38 -11.22
CA ALA A 215 0.37 9.48 -11.82
C ALA A 215 0.41 9.64 -13.35
N GLU A 216 1.43 10.32 -13.88
CA GLU A 216 1.61 10.48 -15.34
C GLU A 216 2.06 9.20 -16.05
N ASN A 217 2.74 8.28 -15.35
CA ASN A 217 3.45 7.17 -15.99
C ASN A 217 2.99 5.78 -15.57
N VAL A 218 2.36 5.63 -14.41
CA VAL A 218 2.11 4.33 -13.77
C VAL A 218 1.32 3.34 -14.65
N ASP A 219 0.36 3.80 -15.42
CA ASP A 219 -0.42 2.91 -16.28
C ASP A 219 0.44 2.34 -17.42
N ALA A 220 1.34 3.14 -18.00
CA ALA A 220 2.28 2.66 -19.00
C ALA A 220 3.35 1.72 -18.40
N TRP A 221 3.79 1.97 -17.18
CA TRP A 221 4.71 1.08 -16.46
C TRP A 221 4.07 -0.28 -16.19
N VAL A 222 2.83 -0.30 -15.73
CA VAL A 222 2.07 -1.54 -15.48
C VAL A 222 1.86 -2.32 -16.77
N GLU A 223 1.42 -1.66 -17.85
CA GLU A 223 1.24 -2.31 -19.15
C GLU A 223 2.55 -2.97 -19.63
N LYS A 224 3.67 -2.27 -19.58
CA LYS A 224 4.98 -2.82 -19.92
C LYS A 224 5.34 -4.01 -19.01
N ALA A 225 5.17 -3.87 -17.71
CA ALA A 225 5.52 -4.91 -16.75
C ALA A 225 4.68 -6.18 -16.94
N GLU A 226 3.37 -6.05 -17.17
CA GLU A 226 2.49 -7.18 -17.45
C GLU A 226 2.84 -7.91 -18.77
N LEU A 227 3.25 -7.15 -19.80
CA LEU A 227 3.62 -7.73 -21.08
C LEU A 227 4.98 -8.41 -21.09
N GLU A 228 5.95 -7.91 -20.32
CA GLU A 228 7.35 -8.34 -20.45
C GLU A 228 7.84 -9.17 -19.25
N TYR A 229 7.30 -9.00 -18.04
CA TYR A 229 7.89 -9.53 -16.81
C TYR A 229 6.96 -10.41 -15.97
N VAL A 230 5.64 -10.27 -16.08
CA VAL A 230 4.68 -11.13 -15.37
C VAL A 230 4.46 -12.41 -16.19
N GLN A 231 4.71 -13.58 -15.55
CA GLN A 231 4.57 -14.90 -16.17
C GLN A 231 3.33 -15.63 -15.67
#